data_36db325e226dde145a2c9c2534cfedb6
#
_entry.id   36db325e226dde145a2c9c2534cfedb6
#
_cell.length_a   1.000
_cell.length_b   1.000
_cell.length_c   1.000
_cell.angle_alpha   90.00
_cell.angle_beta   90.00
_cell.angle_gamma   90.00
#
_symmetry.space_group_name_H-M   'P 1'
#
loop_
_entity.id
_entity.type
_entity.pdbx_description
1 polymer ?
#
loop_
_entity_poly.entity_id
_entity_poly.type
_entity_poly.pdbx_seq_one_letter_code
_entity_poly.pdbx_strand_id
1 'polypeptide(L)'
;MQVLVGIVHVAAFFLGVFIVATTVMSAIKTFVLPRAANVRISRLVFVVVRVILDRIAPPSRAYADRDRVFAMQAPFSLIGLPGCWLLLIVVGFMLMYVGLGESPREAFITSGSSLLTLGFDKPPRFASISLSFIEAAIGLGLVALLISYLPTIYAAFSRRETPVAMLEALAGTPPSASSLLSRHHRIGGLERLDDLWITWRLWFADIEESHTSIAALIFFRSPDPDRSWITAAGCILDSASIYASCLDVPKSADCQLCIRGGYVALQRIADFFSYPYNRNPKPDDPISIDRSEFDDLWKELEEAGLPLRSDRDQAWRDFSGWRVNYDPVLLFLAGITAAPIAPWSSDRGWRYKPPPLLVTLGLRKPPQHPAT
;
A
#
# COMPACT_ATOMS: atom_id res chain seq x y z
N MET A 1 -21.52 -28.04 -40.12
CA MET A 1 -21.29 -26.59 -40.02
C MET A 1 -22.22 -25.95 -38.99
N GLN A 2 -23.55 -26.15 -39.06
CA GLN A 2 -24.54 -25.58 -38.11
C GLN A 2 -24.33 -26.02 -36.65
N VAL A 3 -23.99 -27.28 -36.36
CA VAL A 3 -23.72 -27.78 -35.01
C VAL A 3 -22.48 -27.12 -34.40
N LEU A 4 -21.41 -26.93 -35.22
CA LEU A 4 -20.20 -26.26 -34.76
C LEU A 4 -20.45 -24.78 -34.39
N VAL A 5 -21.25 -24.09 -35.22
CA VAL A 5 -21.65 -22.71 -34.95
C VAL A 5 -22.46 -22.61 -33.65
N GLY A 6 -23.40 -23.54 -33.40
CA GLY A 6 -24.16 -23.60 -32.15
C GLY A 6 -23.27 -23.81 -30.92
N ILE A 7 -22.27 -24.70 -31.03
CA ILE A 7 -21.31 -24.94 -29.92
C ILE A 7 -20.49 -23.66 -29.60
N VAL A 8 -20.04 -22.93 -30.64
CA VAL A 8 -19.30 -21.68 -30.48
C VAL A 8 -20.15 -20.60 -29.77
N HIS A 9 -21.43 -20.46 -30.15
CA HIS A 9 -22.34 -19.50 -29.51
C HIS A 9 -22.59 -19.84 -28.04
N VAL A 10 -22.79 -21.10 -27.70
CA VAL A 10 -22.97 -21.56 -26.33
C VAL A 10 -21.67 -21.32 -25.51
N ALA A 11 -20.53 -21.66 -26.09
CA ALA A 11 -19.23 -21.42 -25.43
C ALA A 11 -18.98 -19.92 -25.19
N ALA A 12 -19.28 -19.06 -26.18
CA ALA A 12 -19.15 -17.61 -26.04
C ALA A 12 -20.05 -17.06 -24.92
N PHE A 13 -21.30 -17.53 -24.82
CA PHE A 13 -22.23 -17.12 -23.78
C PHE A 13 -21.67 -17.44 -22.37
N PHE A 14 -21.29 -18.69 -22.13
CA PHE A 14 -20.77 -19.08 -20.82
C PHE A 14 -19.42 -18.44 -20.48
N LEU A 15 -18.54 -18.21 -21.46
CA LEU A 15 -17.33 -17.44 -21.27
C LEU A 15 -17.65 -16.00 -20.86
N GLY A 16 -18.63 -15.38 -21.50
CA GLY A 16 -19.11 -14.05 -21.13
C GLY A 16 -19.62 -13.99 -19.69
N VAL A 17 -20.48 -14.95 -19.28
CA VAL A 17 -20.96 -15.08 -17.91
C VAL A 17 -19.80 -15.19 -16.92
N PHE A 18 -18.80 -16.03 -17.22
CA PHE A 18 -17.63 -16.22 -16.37
C PHE A 18 -16.82 -14.93 -16.20
N ILE A 19 -16.57 -14.18 -17.29
CA ILE A 19 -15.87 -12.90 -17.26
C ILE A 19 -16.64 -11.88 -16.40
N VAL A 20 -17.95 -11.73 -16.62
CA VAL A 20 -18.78 -10.79 -15.85
C VAL A 20 -18.77 -11.17 -14.37
N ALA A 21 -19.05 -12.43 -14.04
CA ALA A 21 -19.09 -12.90 -12.66
C ALA A 21 -17.78 -12.68 -11.92
N THR A 22 -16.65 -13.01 -12.55
CA THR A 22 -15.31 -12.81 -11.95
C THR A 22 -14.97 -11.32 -11.80
N THR A 23 -15.40 -10.48 -12.73
CA THR A 23 -15.18 -9.03 -12.69
C THR A 23 -16.02 -8.37 -11.60
N VAL A 24 -17.30 -8.68 -11.52
CA VAL A 24 -18.19 -8.17 -10.45
C VAL A 24 -17.70 -8.64 -9.07
N MET A 25 -17.29 -9.92 -8.95
CA MET A 25 -16.71 -10.43 -7.71
C MET A 25 -15.41 -9.71 -7.35
N SER A 26 -14.59 -9.34 -8.34
CA SER A 26 -13.38 -8.52 -8.14
C SER A 26 -13.74 -7.14 -7.59
N ALA A 27 -14.75 -6.48 -8.13
CA ALA A 27 -15.20 -5.17 -7.68
C ALA A 27 -15.74 -5.23 -6.23
N ILE A 28 -16.60 -6.23 -5.94
CA ILE A 28 -17.12 -6.44 -4.58
C ILE A 28 -15.98 -6.68 -3.58
N LYS A 29 -15.03 -7.55 -3.93
CA LYS A 29 -13.87 -7.83 -3.06
C LYS A 29 -12.98 -6.62 -2.83
N THR A 30 -12.91 -5.70 -3.78
CA THR A 30 -12.07 -4.50 -3.65
C THR A 30 -12.74 -3.39 -2.84
N PHE A 31 -14.07 -3.22 -2.97
CA PHE A 31 -14.78 -2.09 -2.37
C PHE A 31 -15.59 -2.42 -1.13
N VAL A 32 -16.07 -3.67 -1.01
CA VAL A 32 -17.04 -4.04 0.03
C VAL A 32 -16.41 -4.90 1.13
N LEU A 33 -15.43 -5.75 0.80
CA LEU A 33 -14.84 -6.62 1.81
C LEU A 33 -13.76 -5.87 2.62
N PRO A 34 -13.87 -5.89 3.96
CA PRO A 34 -12.93 -5.18 4.85
C PRO A 34 -11.53 -5.80 4.93
N ARG A 35 -11.28 -6.89 4.23
CA ARG A 35 -9.95 -7.47 4.04
C ARG A 35 -9.64 -7.42 2.56
N ALA A 36 -8.65 -6.62 2.18
CA ALA A 36 -8.17 -6.56 0.80
C ALA A 36 -7.77 -7.98 0.37
N ALA A 37 -8.75 -8.71 -0.16
CA ALA A 37 -8.48 -9.98 -0.81
C ALA A 37 -7.48 -9.68 -1.93
N ASN A 38 -6.50 -10.55 -2.10
CA ASN A 38 -5.48 -10.44 -3.15
C ASN A 38 -6.18 -10.53 -4.54
N VAL A 39 -6.77 -9.41 -4.96
CA VAL A 39 -7.56 -9.34 -6.20
C VAL A 39 -6.57 -9.15 -7.35
N ARG A 40 -6.46 -10.18 -8.20
CA ARG A 40 -5.51 -10.21 -9.33
C ARG A 40 -5.64 -9.00 -10.24
N ILE A 41 -6.89 -8.57 -10.53
CA ILE A 41 -7.16 -7.41 -11.40
C ILE A 41 -6.62 -6.13 -10.76
N SER A 42 -6.91 -5.88 -9.49
CA SER A 42 -6.42 -4.70 -8.78
C SER A 42 -4.89 -4.66 -8.76
N ARG A 43 -4.25 -5.79 -8.40
CA ARG A 43 -2.78 -5.89 -8.40
C ARG A 43 -2.19 -5.63 -9.79
N LEU A 44 -2.81 -6.18 -10.84
CA LEU A 44 -2.35 -5.97 -12.23
C LEU A 44 -2.39 -4.49 -12.61
N VAL A 45 -3.51 -3.79 -12.33
CA VAL A 45 -3.64 -2.36 -12.64
C VAL A 45 -2.56 -1.54 -11.92
N PHE A 46 -2.35 -1.76 -10.61
CA PHE A 46 -1.31 -1.06 -9.86
C PHE A 46 0.11 -1.34 -10.40
N VAL A 47 0.41 -2.58 -10.78
CA VAL A 47 1.71 -2.94 -11.37
C VAL A 47 1.89 -2.28 -12.74
N VAL A 48 0.87 -2.30 -13.59
CA VAL A 48 0.94 -1.67 -14.93
C VAL A 48 1.16 -0.16 -14.81
N VAL A 49 0.37 0.53 -13.95
CA VAL A 49 0.56 1.95 -13.69
C VAL A 49 1.97 2.23 -13.18
N ARG A 50 2.46 1.43 -12.20
CA ARG A 50 3.82 1.58 -11.68
C ARG A 50 4.89 1.44 -12.77
N VAL A 51 4.79 0.42 -13.61
CA VAL A 51 5.75 0.20 -14.72
C VAL A 51 5.77 1.36 -15.70
N ILE A 52 4.59 1.95 -15.99
CA ILE A 52 4.49 3.13 -16.85
C ILE A 52 5.18 4.32 -16.18
N LEU A 53 4.91 4.58 -14.90
CA LEU A 53 5.50 5.70 -14.17
C LEU A 53 7.01 5.55 -13.98
N ASP A 54 7.52 4.32 -13.74
CA ASP A 54 8.96 4.04 -13.67
C ASP A 54 9.68 4.35 -15.00
N ARG A 55 8.99 4.19 -16.15
CA ARG A 55 9.55 4.59 -17.45
C ARG A 55 9.54 6.10 -17.66
N ILE A 56 8.50 6.79 -17.18
CA ILE A 56 8.38 8.25 -17.28
C ILE A 56 9.37 8.95 -16.34
N ALA A 57 9.57 8.39 -15.14
CA ALA A 57 10.45 8.95 -14.11
C ALA A 57 11.51 7.92 -13.66
N PRO A 58 12.55 7.68 -14.50
CA PRO A 58 13.61 6.73 -14.19
C PRO A 58 14.43 7.19 -12.96
N PRO A 59 15.16 6.24 -12.31
CA PRO A 59 15.96 6.54 -11.11
C PRO A 59 17.04 7.61 -11.28
N SER A 60 17.40 7.93 -12.53
CA SER A 60 18.37 8.99 -12.85
C SER A 60 17.85 10.42 -12.70
N ARG A 61 16.51 10.61 -12.57
CA ARG A 61 15.92 11.93 -12.34
C ARG A 61 16.03 12.36 -10.88
N ALA A 62 16.02 13.68 -10.65
CA ALA A 62 15.95 14.25 -9.31
C ALA A 62 14.72 13.73 -8.55
N TYR A 63 14.86 13.56 -7.22
CA TYR A 63 13.80 13.00 -6.39
C TYR A 63 12.47 13.79 -6.51
N ALA A 64 12.53 15.11 -6.43
CA ALA A 64 11.34 15.97 -6.51
C ALA A 64 10.54 15.81 -7.82
N ASP A 65 11.22 15.59 -8.96
CA ASP A 65 10.54 15.34 -10.23
C ASP A 65 9.93 13.93 -10.28
N ARG A 66 10.60 12.96 -9.69
CA ARG A 66 10.09 11.60 -9.54
C ARG A 66 8.88 11.57 -8.62
N ASP A 67 8.94 12.30 -7.51
CA ASP A 67 7.86 12.38 -6.55
C ASP A 67 6.57 12.90 -7.18
N ARG A 68 6.62 13.97 -7.97
CA ARG A 68 5.47 14.50 -8.71
C ARG A 68 4.83 13.46 -9.63
N VAL A 69 5.65 12.65 -10.30
CA VAL A 69 5.14 11.59 -11.19
C VAL A 69 4.53 10.46 -10.38
N PHE A 70 5.19 10.02 -9.31
CA PHE A 70 4.68 8.95 -8.45
C PHE A 70 3.47 9.37 -7.60
N ALA A 71 3.27 10.67 -7.35
CA ALA A 71 2.05 11.16 -6.74
C ALA A 71 0.79 10.81 -7.56
N MET A 72 0.93 10.63 -8.88
CA MET A 72 -0.14 10.18 -9.76
C MET A 72 -0.41 8.67 -9.71
N GLN A 73 0.43 7.87 -9.03
CA GLN A 73 0.26 6.40 -9.01
C GLN A 73 -1.08 5.97 -8.43
N ALA A 74 -1.43 6.47 -7.25
CA ALA A 74 -2.69 6.13 -6.60
C ALA A 74 -3.92 6.66 -7.38
N PRO A 75 -3.99 7.95 -7.80
CA PRO A 75 -5.08 8.46 -8.62
C PRO A 75 -5.29 7.68 -9.92
N PHE A 76 -4.22 7.44 -10.70
CA PHE A 76 -4.34 6.69 -11.95
C PHE A 76 -4.73 5.23 -11.74
N SER A 77 -4.25 4.59 -10.67
CA SER A 77 -4.68 3.23 -10.35
C SER A 77 -6.15 3.16 -9.94
N LEU A 78 -6.63 4.16 -9.18
CA LEU A 78 -8.03 4.23 -8.74
C LEU A 78 -8.99 4.53 -9.91
N ILE A 79 -8.58 5.32 -10.90
CA ILE A 79 -9.39 5.57 -12.11
C ILE A 79 -9.26 4.40 -13.09
N GLY A 80 -8.07 3.86 -13.23
CA GLY A 80 -7.80 2.74 -14.14
C GLY A 80 -8.51 1.46 -13.75
N LEU A 81 -8.71 1.22 -12.46
CA LEU A 81 -9.33 0.00 -11.97
C LEU A 81 -10.82 -0.12 -12.36
N PRO A 82 -11.71 0.88 -12.10
CA PRO A 82 -13.06 0.89 -12.63
C PRO A 82 -13.11 0.84 -14.16
N GLY A 83 -12.23 1.55 -14.85
CA GLY A 83 -12.11 1.50 -16.31
C GLY A 83 -11.82 0.08 -16.82
N CYS A 84 -10.93 -0.64 -16.15
CA CYS A 84 -10.65 -2.04 -16.46
C CYS A 84 -11.87 -2.94 -16.22
N TRP A 85 -12.60 -2.76 -15.13
CA TRP A 85 -13.83 -3.53 -14.86
C TRP A 85 -14.92 -3.24 -15.88
N LEU A 86 -15.17 -1.97 -16.21
CA LEU A 86 -16.14 -1.60 -17.24
C LEU A 86 -15.80 -2.23 -18.59
N LEU A 87 -14.53 -2.19 -19.00
CA LEU A 87 -14.07 -2.85 -20.23
C LEU A 87 -14.30 -4.35 -20.21
N LEU A 88 -13.97 -5.02 -19.10
CA LEU A 88 -14.19 -6.48 -18.97
C LEU A 88 -15.66 -6.84 -18.97
N ILE A 89 -16.54 -6.01 -18.40
CA ILE A 89 -17.98 -6.20 -18.41
C ILE A 89 -18.52 -6.03 -19.83
N VAL A 90 -18.11 -4.98 -20.56
CA VAL A 90 -18.48 -4.83 -21.99
C VAL A 90 -18.10 -6.06 -22.78
N VAL A 91 -16.86 -6.54 -22.65
CA VAL A 91 -16.39 -7.73 -23.37
C VAL A 91 -17.20 -8.96 -22.98
N GLY A 92 -17.51 -9.13 -21.68
CA GLY A 92 -18.28 -10.26 -21.19
C GLY A 92 -19.71 -10.26 -21.73
N PHE A 93 -20.41 -9.12 -21.67
CA PHE A 93 -21.77 -9.00 -22.21
C PHE A 93 -21.81 -9.08 -23.74
N MET A 94 -20.82 -8.49 -24.42
CA MET A 94 -20.67 -8.65 -25.87
C MET A 94 -20.60 -10.13 -26.27
N LEU A 95 -19.82 -10.95 -25.54
CA LEU A 95 -19.76 -12.40 -25.76
C LEU A 95 -21.10 -13.09 -25.51
N MET A 96 -21.86 -12.63 -24.48
CA MET A 96 -23.19 -13.17 -24.19
C MET A 96 -24.19 -12.83 -25.33
N TYR A 97 -24.20 -11.59 -25.83
CA TYR A 97 -25.04 -11.17 -26.95
C TYR A 97 -24.69 -11.93 -28.25
N VAL A 98 -23.40 -12.08 -28.55
CA VAL A 98 -22.94 -12.94 -29.68
C VAL A 98 -23.42 -14.37 -29.46
N GLY A 99 -23.35 -14.90 -28.26
CA GLY A 99 -23.87 -16.22 -27.90
C GLY A 99 -25.39 -16.35 -28.15
N LEU A 100 -26.16 -15.26 -28.05
CA LEU A 100 -27.56 -15.20 -28.42
C LEU A 100 -27.80 -15.00 -29.93
N GLY A 101 -26.73 -14.88 -30.74
CA GLY A 101 -26.79 -14.78 -32.19
C GLY A 101 -26.89 -13.35 -32.72
N GLU A 102 -26.45 -12.35 -31.94
CA GLU A 102 -26.22 -10.99 -32.42
C GLU A 102 -24.88 -10.90 -33.17
N SER A 103 -24.77 -9.98 -34.12
CA SER A 103 -23.47 -9.71 -34.74
C SER A 103 -22.49 -9.06 -33.75
N PRO A 104 -21.17 -9.23 -33.88
CA PRO A 104 -20.20 -8.60 -32.96
C PRO A 104 -20.32 -7.07 -32.85
N ARG A 105 -20.75 -6.40 -33.93
CA ARG A 105 -20.98 -4.96 -33.96
C ARG A 105 -22.22 -4.57 -33.15
N GLU A 106 -23.34 -5.25 -33.36
CA GLU A 106 -24.58 -5.02 -32.59
C GLU A 106 -24.34 -5.33 -31.12
N ALA A 107 -23.72 -6.47 -30.78
CA ALA A 107 -23.36 -6.85 -29.43
C ALA A 107 -22.54 -5.78 -28.70
N PHE A 108 -21.55 -5.17 -29.39
CA PHE A 108 -20.76 -4.06 -28.82
C PHE A 108 -21.60 -2.80 -28.58
N ILE A 109 -22.47 -2.44 -29.54
CA ILE A 109 -23.34 -1.26 -29.43
C ILE A 109 -24.35 -1.45 -28.30
N THR A 110 -25.00 -2.62 -28.23
CA THR A 110 -25.97 -2.96 -27.17
C THR A 110 -25.30 -2.93 -25.79
N SER A 111 -24.13 -3.58 -25.66
CA SER A 111 -23.41 -3.61 -24.39
C SER A 111 -22.99 -2.19 -23.95
N GLY A 112 -22.34 -1.41 -24.83
CA GLY A 112 -21.95 -0.05 -24.50
C GLY A 112 -23.13 0.86 -24.14
N SER A 113 -24.23 0.75 -24.89
CA SER A 113 -25.46 1.48 -24.62
C SER A 113 -26.09 1.13 -23.25
N SER A 114 -26.10 -0.15 -22.92
CA SER A 114 -26.69 -0.66 -21.67
C SER A 114 -25.81 -0.33 -20.46
N LEU A 115 -24.53 -0.69 -20.50
CA LEU A 115 -23.60 -0.48 -19.37
C LEU A 115 -23.46 0.99 -18.97
N LEU A 116 -23.36 1.88 -19.98
CA LEU A 116 -23.25 3.32 -19.75
C LEU A 116 -24.61 4.02 -19.61
N THR A 117 -25.71 3.24 -19.59
CA THR A 117 -27.10 3.74 -19.47
C THR A 117 -27.47 4.81 -20.51
N LEU A 118 -26.91 4.71 -21.73
CA LEU A 118 -27.15 5.68 -22.82
C LEU A 118 -28.53 5.51 -23.46
N GLY A 119 -29.02 4.26 -23.57
CA GLY A 119 -30.39 3.96 -24.02
C GLY A 119 -30.66 4.20 -25.50
N PHE A 120 -29.64 4.30 -26.36
CA PHE A 120 -29.82 4.55 -27.79
C PHE A 120 -30.05 3.28 -28.64
N ASP A 121 -29.77 2.11 -28.02
CA ASP A 121 -29.96 0.81 -28.70
C ASP A 121 -30.99 -0.04 -27.98
N LYS A 122 -31.85 -0.73 -28.75
CA LYS A 122 -32.87 -1.63 -28.24
C LYS A 122 -32.72 -3.00 -28.92
N PRO A 123 -32.18 -3.99 -28.25
CA PRO A 123 -32.00 -5.30 -28.83
C PRO A 123 -33.37 -5.96 -29.19
N PRO A 124 -33.39 -6.77 -30.25
CA PRO A 124 -34.70 -7.25 -30.77
C PRO A 124 -35.26 -8.44 -29.99
N ARG A 125 -34.43 -9.16 -29.22
CA ARG A 125 -34.85 -10.39 -28.53
C ARG A 125 -35.12 -10.13 -27.06
N PHE A 126 -36.15 -10.76 -26.50
CA PHE A 126 -36.45 -10.64 -25.07
C PHE A 126 -35.26 -11.02 -24.15
N ALA A 127 -34.52 -12.08 -24.52
CA ALA A 127 -33.32 -12.49 -23.76
C ALA A 127 -32.27 -11.39 -23.75
N SER A 128 -31.97 -10.75 -24.89
CA SER A 128 -31.01 -9.65 -24.98
C SER A 128 -31.50 -8.40 -24.22
N ILE A 129 -32.82 -8.10 -24.26
CA ILE A 129 -33.38 -7.01 -23.44
C ILE A 129 -33.21 -7.29 -21.95
N SER A 130 -33.46 -8.52 -21.50
CA SER A 130 -33.25 -8.89 -20.10
C SER A 130 -31.80 -8.77 -19.66
N LEU A 131 -30.85 -9.17 -20.52
CA LEU A 131 -29.43 -8.98 -20.27
C LEU A 131 -29.06 -7.49 -20.19
N SER A 132 -29.63 -6.65 -21.06
CA SER A 132 -29.34 -5.20 -21.03
C SER A 132 -29.76 -4.53 -19.73
N PHE A 133 -30.85 -4.97 -19.11
CA PHE A 133 -31.27 -4.48 -17.79
C PHE A 133 -30.28 -4.91 -16.69
N ILE A 134 -29.82 -6.16 -16.72
CA ILE A 134 -28.82 -6.67 -15.78
C ILE A 134 -27.51 -5.89 -15.94
N GLU A 135 -27.08 -5.69 -17.19
CA GLU A 135 -25.85 -4.95 -17.49
C GLU A 135 -25.93 -3.50 -17.03
N ALA A 136 -27.04 -2.80 -17.29
CA ALA A 136 -27.28 -1.43 -16.83
C ALA A 136 -27.27 -1.33 -15.30
N ALA A 137 -27.88 -2.30 -14.59
CA ALA A 137 -27.86 -2.36 -13.14
C ALA A 137 -26.43 -2.56 -12.59
N ILE A 138 -25.62 -3.40 -13.23
CA ILE A 138 -24.20 -3.60 -12.86
C ILE A 138 -23.41 -2.30 -13.10
N GLY A 139 -23.59 -1.64 -14.24
CA GLY A 139 -22.91 -0.37 -14.56
C GLY A 139 -23.23 0.71 -13.52
N LEU A 140 -24.51 0.92 -13.23
CA LEU A 140 -24.96 1.89 -12.21
C LEU A 140 -24.40 1.52 -10.82
N GLY A 141 -24.41 0.23 -10.46
CA GLY A 141 -23.88 -0.27 -9.19
C GLY A 141 -22.37 0.01 -9.04
N LEU A 142 -21.59 -0.19 -10.10
CA LEU A 142 -20.15 0.10 -10.07
C LEU A 142 -19.85 1.60 -9.89
N VAL A 143 -20.62 2.48 -10.56
CA VAL A 143 -20.49 3.92 -10.39
C VAL A 143 -20.86 4.34 -8.96
N ALA A 144 -21.95 3.81 -8.42
CA ALA A 144 -22.38 4.08 -7.04
C ALA A 144 -21.32 3.63 -6.02
N LEU A 145 -20.72 2.44 -6.19
CA LEU A 145 -19.63 1.95 -5.35
C LEU A 145 -18.42 2.87 -5.41
N LEU A 146 -18.02 3.33 -6.59
CA LEU A 146 -16.89 4.25 -6.74
C LEU A 146 -17.15 5.58 -6.03
N ILE A 147 -18.33 6.16 -6.18
CA ILE A 147 -18.69 7.43 -5.54
C ILE A 147 -18.67 7.29 -4.01
N SER A 148 -19.17 6.18 -3.47
CA SER A 148 -19.18 5.96 -2.02
C SER A 148 -17.79 5.68 -1.44
N TYR A 149 -16.88 5.16 -2.25
CA TYR A 149 -15.53 4.77 -1.81
C TYR A 149 -14.55 5.95 -1.72
N LEU A 150 -14.68 6.96 -2.57
CA LEU A 150 -13.78 8.12 -2.58
C LEU A 150 -13.71 8.88 -1.24
N PRO A 151 -14.83 9.25 -0.59
CA PRO A 151 -14.79 9.89 0.72
C PRO A 151 -14.09 9.03 1.79
N THR A 152 -14.29 7.71 1.74
CA THR A 152 -13.67 6.76 2.69
C THR A 152 -12.15 6.76 2.56
N ILE A 153 -11.63 6.72 1.32
CA ILE A 153 -10.18 6.83 1.04
C ILE A 153 -9.65 8.15 1.58
N TYR A 154 -10.31 9.28 1.24
CA TYR A 154 -9.84 10.58 1.64
C TYR A 154 -9.82 10.76 3.16
N ALA A 155 -10.85 10.27 3.85
CA ALA A 155 -10.90 10.30 5.31
C ALA A 155 -9.76 9.48 5.95
N ALA A 156 -9.49 8.28 5.46
CA ALA A 156 -8.39 7.45 5.92
C ALA A 156 -7.01 8.08 5.63
N PHE A 157 -6.85 8.65 4.42
CA PHE A 157 -5.66 9.40 4.05
C PHE A 157 -5.42 10.59 4.99
N SER A 158 -6.45 11.41 5.25
CA SER A 158 -6.34 12.60 6.11
C SER A 158 -5.96 12.22 7.56
N ARG A 159 -6.57 11.16 8.12
CA ARG A 159 -6.22 10.67 9.47
C ARG A 159 -4.75 10.23 9.54
N ARG A 160 -4.25 9.54 8.50
CA ARG A 160 -2.84 9.14 8.42
C ARG A 160 -1.90 10.34 8.36
N GLU A 161 -2.21 11.33 7.53
CA GLU A 161 -1.31 12.46 7.25
C GLU A 161 -1.22 13.48 8.39
N THR A 162 -2.25 13.62 9.20
CA THR A 162 -2.24 14.60 10.31
C THR A 162 -1.09 14.35 11.28
N PRO A 163 -0.88 13.14 11.86
CA PRO A 163 0.27 12.89 12.72
C PRO A 163 1.62 12.97 11.99
N VAL A 164 1.68 12.58 10.70
CA VAL A 164 2.88 12.70 9.86
C VAL A 164 3.29 14.17 9.72
N ALA A 165 2.34 15.05 9.48
CA ALA A 165 2.59 16.50 9.39
C ALA A 165 3.02 17.08 10.75
N MET A 166 2.42 16.64 11.85
CA MET A 166 2.79 17.07 13.19
C MET A 166 4.20 16.63 13.58
N LEU A 167 4.66 15.47 13.08
CA LEU A 167 5.99 14.94 13.39
C LEU A 167 7.10 15.85 12.90
N GLU A 168 6.92 16.57 11.79
CA GLU A 168 7.93 17.48 11.27
C GLU A 168 8.39 18.53 12.30
N ALA A 169 7.46 19.08 13.06
CA ALA A 169 7.79 20.04 14.12
C ALA A 169 8.70 19.44 15.20
N LEU A 170 8.65 18.11 15.40
CA LEU A 170 9.43 17.40 16.41
C LEU A 170 10.70 16.78 15.85
N ALA A 171 10.61 16.13 14.68
CA ALA A 171 11.68 15.31 14.13
C ALA A 171 12.44 15.95 12.96
N GLY A 172 11.95 17.11 12.45
CA GLY A 172 12.51 17.74 11.25
C GLY A 172 12.06 17.10 9.95
N THR A 173 12.66 17.56 8.83
CA THR A 173 12.41 17.06 7.47
C THR A 173 13.75 16.90 6.75
N PRO A 174 14.17 15.70 6.39
CA PRO A 174 13.52 14.41 6.69
C PRO A 174 13.49 14.09 8.19
N PRO A 175 12.50 13.31 8.65
CA PRO A 175 12.37 13.01 10.08
C PRO A 175 13.50 12.10 10.56
N SER A 176 14.12 12.44 11.70
CA SER A 176 15.17 11.64 12.33
C SER A 176 14.91 11.40 13.82
N ALA A 177 15.32 10.23 14.30
CA ALA A 177 15.15 9.84 15.69
C ALA A 177 16.00 10.70 16.64
N SER A 178 17.22 11.05 16.23
CA SER A 178 18.10 11.94 17.03
C SER A 178 17.48 13.31 17.20
N SER A 179 16.94 13.90 16.13
CA SER A 179 16.28 15.22 16.18
C SER A 179 15.05 15.20 17.09
N LEU A 180 14.23 14.14 17.02
CA LEU A 180 13.04 14.00 17.86
C LEU A 180 13.41 13.96 19.33
N LEU A 181 14.32 13.07 19.72
CA LEU A 181 14.72 12.88 21.12
C LEU A 181 15.45 14.11 21.68
N SER A 182 16.38 14.69 20.90
CA SER A 182 17.11 15.89 21.30
C SER A 182 16.18 17.11 21.49
N ARG A 183 15.18 17.25 20.62
CA ARG A 183 14.20 18.33 20.75
C ARG A 183 13.31 18.15 21.97
N HIS A 184 12.81 16.93 22.21
CA HIS A 184 12.06 16.62 23.43
C HIS A 184 12.88 16.86 24.70
N HIS A 185 14.14 16.47 24.71
CA HIS A 185 15.03 16.74 25.83
C HIS A 185 15.19 18.25 26.08
N ARG A 186 15.46 19.03 25.02
CA ARG A 186 15.67 20.48 25.10
C ARG A 186 14.46 21.25 25.65
N ILE A 187 13.24 20.79 25.35
CA ILE A 187 12.01 21.42 25.85
C ILE A 187 11.56 20.84 27.19
N GLY A 188 12.39 20.00 27.86
CA GLY A 188 12.06 19.37 29.13
C GLY A 188 10.92 18.34 29.02
N GLY A 189 10.77 17.69 27.90
CA GLY A 189 9.64 16.82 27.56
C GLY A 189 9.92 15.33 27.54
N LEU A 190 11.09 14.84 27.94
CA LEU A 190 11.40 13.40 27.95
C LEU A 190 10.41 12.59 28.80
N GLU A 191 9.91 13.14 29.90
CA GLU A 191 8.90 12.51 30.77
C GLU A 191 7.50 12.46 30.11
N ARG A 192 7.26 13.25 29.05
CA ARG A 192 5.98 13.31 28.30
C ARG A 192 5.98 12.47 27.04
N LEU A 193 7.03 11.70 26.78
CA LEU A 193 7.11 10.84 25.61
C LEU A 193 6.08 9.70 25.64
N ASP A 194 5.53 9.36 26.80
CA ASP A 194 4.46 8.36 26.89
C ASP A 194 3.21 8.77 26.11
N ASP A 195 2.82 10.05 26.13
CA ASP A 195 1.72 10.58 25.32
C ASP A 195 2.01 10.44 23.82
N LEU A 196 3.26 10.65 23.41
CA LEU A 196 3.70 10.45 22.03
C LEU A 196 3.58 8.96 21.65
N TRP A 197 4.09 8.05 22.50
CA TRP A 197 4.05 6.61 22.23
C TRP A 197 2.61 6.09 22.15
N ILE A 198 1.69 6.55 23.00
CA ILE A 198 0.27 6.22 22.96
C ILE A 198 -0.34 6.70 21.64
N THR A 199 -0.10 7.95 21.26
CA THR A 199 -0.61 8.54 20.01
C THR A 199 -0.15 7.75 18.78
N TRP A 200 1.13 7.42 18.70
CA TRP A 200 1.65 6.67 17.57
C TRP A 200 1.26 5.20 17.60
N ARG A 201 1.06 4.59 18.74
CA ARG A 201 0.49 3.25 18.84
C ARG A 201 -0.93 3.19 18.25
N LEU A 202 -1.76 4.19 18.53
CA LEU A 202 -3.09 4.32 17.93
C LEU A 202 -3.01 4.57 16.42
N TRP A 203 -2.07 5.41 15.99
CA TRP A 203 -1.83 5.64 14.57
C TRP A 203 -1.36 4.37 13.86
N PHE A 204 -0.48 3.55 14.45
CA PHE A 204 -0.08 2.26 13.89
C PHE A 204 -1.27 1.31 13.73
N ALA A 205 -2.19 1.28 14.67
CA ALA A 205 -3.41 0.49 14.55
C ALA A 205 -4.33 1.00 13.43
N ASP A 206 -4.47 2.34 13.27
CA ASP A 206 -5.27 2.93 12.19
C ASP A 206 -4.66 2.68 10.82
N ILE A 207 -3.33 2.78 10.66
CA ILE A 207 -2.69 2.46 9.38
C ILE A 207 -2.73 0.96 9.06
N GLU A 208 -2.61 0.09 10.06
CA GLU A 208 -2.77 -1.34 9.86
C GLU A 208 -4.16 -1.65 9.29
N GLU A 209 -5.21 -1.16 9.94
CA GLU A 209 -6.58 -1.36 9.49
C GLU A 209 -6.82 -0.77 8.11
N SER A 210 -6.52 0.52 7.93
CA SER A 210 -6.81 1.24 6.69
C SER A 210 -5.99 0.73 5.49
N HIS A 211 -4.71 0.42 5.66
CA HIS A 211 -3.84 -0.04 4.56
C HIS A 211 -4.05 -1.52 4.21
N THR A 212 -4.55 -2.33 5.13
CA THR A 212 -4.94 -3.72 4.82
C THR A 212 -6.35 -3.81 4.23
N SER A 213 -7.24 -2.87 4.57
CA SER A 213 -8.59 -2.79 4.01
C SER A 213 -8.61 -2.03 2.67
N ILE A 214 -7.85 -0.94 2.55
CA ILE A 214 -7.76 -0.07 1.38
C ILE A 214 -6.32 -0.03 0.88
N ALA A 215 -5.86 -1.09 0.23
CA ALA A 215 -4.45 -1.23 -0.18
C ALA A 215 -3.93 -0.08 -1.07
N ALA A 216 -4.81 0.65 -1.76
CA ALA A 216 -4.45 1.84 -2.53
C ALA A 216 -3.78 2.92 -1.67
N LEU A 217 -4.15 3.03 -0.38
CA LEU A 217 -3.61 4.03 0.55
C LEU A 217 -2.10 3.94 0.71
N ILE A 218 -1.51 2.75 0.58
CA ILE A 218 -0.06 2.55 0.67
C ILE A 218 0.69 3.47 -0.30
N PHE A 219 0.12 3.71 -1.49
CA PHE A 219 0.73 4.49 -2.57
C PHE A 219 0.30 5.96 -2.61
N PHE A 220 -0.61 6.38 -1.72
CA PHE A 220 -0.93 7.80 -1.59
C PHE A 220 0.24 8.53 -0.94
N ARG A 221 0.74 9.55 -1.63
CA ARG A 221 1.84 10.39 -1.14
C ARG A 221 1.33 11.54 -0.30
N SER A 222 2.17 11.95 0.64
CA SER A 222 1.93 13.19 1.40
C SER A 222 1.91 14.39 0.45
N PRO A 223 1.18 15.47 0.77
CA PRO A 223 1.16 16.68 -0.02
C PRO A 223 2.55 17.35 -0.17
N ASP A 224 3.40 17.19 0.84
CA ASP A 224 4.79 17.63 0.83
C ASP A 224 5.68 16.47 0.36
N PRO A 225 6.56 16.67 -0.65
CA PRO A 225 7.41 15.60 -1.21
C PRO A 225 8.43 15.05 -0.21
N ASP A 226 8.83 15.83 0.79
CA ASP A 226 9.82 15.42 1.78
C ASP A 226 9.19 14.65 2.96
N ARG A 227 7.86 14.54 2.98
CA ARG A 227 7.11 13.76 3.97
C ARG A 227 6.68 12.41 3.42
N SER A 228 6.65 11.41 4.30
CA SER A 228 6.10 10.09 3.99
C SER A 228 5.67 9.38 5.26
N TRP A 229 4.52 8.70 5.18
CA TRP A 229 4.02 7.90 6.29
C TRP A 229 5.01 6.80 6.72
N ILE A 230 5.78 6.23 5.77
CA ILE A 230 6.72 5.16 6.10
C ILE A 230 8.00 5.69 6.73
N THR A 231 8.51 6.86 6.31
CA THR A 231 9.66 7.48 6.96
C THR A 231 9.30 8.00 8.35
N ALA A 232 8.08 8.50 8.53
CA ALA A 232 7.54 8.85 9.84
C ALA A 232 7.43 7.62 10.76
N ALA A 233 6.89 6.49 10.23
CA ALA A 233 6.85 5.23 10.97
C ALA A 233 8.24 4.77 11.41
N GLY A 234 9.22 4.81 10.51
CA GLY A 234 10.62 4.47 10.80
C GLY A 234 11.21 5.37 11.89
N CYS A 235 11.06 6.68 11.76
CA CYS A 235 11.54 7.64 12.75
C CYS A 235 10.96 7.37 14.15
N ILE A 236 9.68 7.11 14.26
CA ILE A 236 9.02 6.82 15.56
C ILE A 236 9.51 5.50 16.14
N LEU A 237 9.60 4.44 15.33
CA LEU A 237 10.06 3.14 15.79
C LEU A 237 11.53 3.20 16.24
N ASP A 238 12.37 3.92 15.52
CA ASP A 238 13.77 4.13 15.88
C ASP A 238 13.89 4.99 17.15
N SER A 239 13.10 6.08 17.25
CA SER A 239 13.07 6.92 18.46
C SER A 239 12.66 6.12 19.70
N ALA A 240 11.62 5.30 19.59
CA ALA A 240 11.17 4.45 20.68
C ALA A 240 12.20 3.37 21.04
N SER A 241 12.85 2.77 20.03
CA SER A 241 13.90 1.76 20.25
C SER A 241 15.14 2.36 20.90
N ILE A 242 15.55 3.57 20.49
CA ILE A 242 16.67 4.32 21.11
C ILE A 242 16.29 4.73 22.53
N TYR A 243 15.09 5.26 22.74
CA TYR A 243 14.61 5.63 24.08
C TYR A 243 14.66 4.44 25.04
N ALA A 244 14.15 3.27 24.60
CA ALA A 244 14.12 2.08 25.44
C ALA A 244 15.50 1.46 25.69
N SER A 245 16.47 1.62 24.77
CA SER A 245 17.77 0.94 24.79
C SER A 245 18.91 1.83 25.27
N CYS A 246 18.92 3.12 24.89
CA CYS A 246 20.08 3.99 25.06
C CYS A 246 19.93 4.96 26.23
N LEU A 247 18.68 5.36 26.59
CA LEU A 247 18.51 6.37 27.62
C LEU A 247 18.41 5.75 29.02
N ASP A 248 19.01 6.43 29.99
CA ASP A 248 18.90 6.12 31.43
C ASP A 248 17.65 6.80 32.00
N VAL A 249 16.52 6.26 31.65
CA VAL A 249 15.18 6.75 32.05
C VAL A 249 14.31 5.59 32.56
N PRO A 250 13.25 5.86 33.32
CA PRO A 250 12.32 4.82 33.75
C PRO A 250 11.77 4.03 32.57
N LYS A 251 11.61 2.71 32.73
CA LYS A 251 11.03 1.85 31.70
C LYS A 251 9.59 2.27 31.41
N SER A 252 9.30 2.59 30.15
CA SER A 252 7.96 2.89 29.66
C SER A 252 7.33 1.67 29.00
N ALA A 253 6.19 1.24 29.52
CA ALA A 253 5.38 0.19 28.90
C ALA A 253 4.76 0.67 27.56
N ASP A 254 4.35 1.95 27.49
CA ASP A 254 3.77 2.54 26.30
C ASP A 254 4.78 2.64 25.16
N CYS A 255 6.06 2.94 25.47
CA CYS A 255 7.15 2.89 24.50
C CYS A 255 7.30 1.48 23.87
N GLN A 256 7.37 0.44 24.71
CA GLN A 256 7.52 -0.94 24.23
C GLN A 256 6.29 -1.41 23.44
N LEU A 257 5.08 -1.02 23.88
CA LEU A 257 3.84 -1.29 23.17
C LEU A 257 3.75 -0.54 21.84
N CYS A 258 4.31 0.67 21.76
CA CYS A 258 4.41 1.41 20.50
C CYS A 258 5.31 0.70 19.50
N ILE A 259 6.50 0.26 19.92
CA ILE A 259 7.41 -0.54 19.07
C ILE A 259 6.70 -1.79 18.58
N ARG A 260 6.08 -2.56 19.51
CA ARG A 260 5.37 -3.79 19.16
C ARG A 260 4.21 -3.55 18.21
N GLY A 261 3.34 -2.57 18.49
CA GLY A 261 2.22 -2.20 17.63
C GLY A 261 2.70 -1.80 16.24
N GLY A 262 3.78 -1.01 16.17
CA GLY A 262 4.33 -0.54 14.90
C GLY A 262 4.91 -1.66 14.05
N TYR A 263 5.76 -2.54 14.58
CA TYR A 263 6.30 -3.61 13.75
C TYR A 263 5.23 -4.62 13.32
N VAL A 264 4.24 -4.92 14.16
CA VAL A 264 3.12 -5.79 13.79
C VAL A 264 2.30 -5.16 12.65
N ALA A 265 2.02 -3.87 12.74
CA ALA A 265 1.30 -3.14 11.69
C ALA A 265 2.05 -3.17 10.35
N LEU A 266 3.35 -2.84 10.35
CA LEU A 266 4.16 -2.87 9.14
C LEU A 266 4.26 -4.30 8.54
N GLN A 267 4.41 -5.32 9.38
CA GLN A 267 4.45 -6.71 8.96
C GLN A 267 3.14 -7.13 8.28
N ARG A 268 1.98 -6.79 8.84
CA ARG A 268 0.67 -7.09 8.25
C ARG A 268 0.44 -6.36 6.92
N ILE A 269 0.92 -5.12 6.80
CA ILE A 269 0.91 -4.39 5.54
C ILE A 269 1.81 -5.09 4.50
N ALA A 270 2.99 -5.56 4.89
CA ALA A 270 3.91 -6.28 4.00
C ALA A 270 3.37 -7.65 3.57
N ASP A 271 2.60 -8.33 4.42
CA ASP A 271 1.92 -9.60 4.10
C ASP A 271 0.98 -9.44 2.89
N PHE A 272 0.35 -8.28 2.72
CA PHE A 272 -0.47 -7.98 1.55
C PHE A 272 0.32 -8.09 0.23
N PHE A 273 1.61 -7.73 0.25
CA PHE A 273 2.51 -7.84 -0.90
C PHE A 273 3.16 -9.22 -1.02
N SER A 274 2.89 -10.14 -0.09
CA SER A 274 3.56 -11.44 0.01
C SER A 274 5.09 -11.29 0.11
N TYR A 275 5.55 -10.23 0.80
CA TYR A 275 6.97 -10.02 1.06
C TYR A 275 7.48 -11.06 2.06
N PRO A 276 8.53 -11.82 1.75
CA PRO A 276 9.08 -12.79 2.68
C PRO A 276 9.93 -12.07 3.74
N TYR A 277 9.61 -12.26 5.01
CA TYR A 277 10.40 -11.79 6.15
C TYR A 277 10.37 -12.83 7.27
N ASN A 278 11.36 -12.78 8.17
CA ASN A 278 11.37 -13.61 9.37
C ASN A 278 10.35 -13.05 10.38
N ARG A 279 9.34 -13.84 10.73
CA ARG A 279 8.30 -13.43 11.70
C ARG A 279 8.75 -13.49 13.15
N ASN A 280 9.81 -14.25 13.43
CA ASN A 280 10.39 -14.44 14.76
C ASN A 280 11.91 -14.27 14.68
N PRO A 281 12.42 -13.06 14.37
CA PRO A 281 13.85 -12.84 14.30
C PRO A 281 14.49 -12.98 15.69
N LYS A 282 15.74 -13.42 15.71
CA LYS A 282 16.53 -13.42 16.95
C LYS A 282 17.09 -12.02 17.18
N PRO A 283 17.31 -11.62 18.43
CA PRO A 283 17.88 -10.30 18.74
C PRO A 283 19.25 -10.01 18.13
N ASP A 284 20.00 -11.06 17.78
CA ASP A 284 21.32 -11.05 17.16
C ASP A 284 21.32 -11.23 15.65
N ASP A 285 20.13 -11.41 15.03
CA ASP A 285 20.03 -11.40 13.57
C ASP A 285 20.50 -10.05 13.00
N PRO A 286 21.11 -10.03 11.80
CA PRO A 286 21.66 -8.80 11.23
C PRO A 286 20.56 -7.76 10.91
N ILE A 287 20.90 -6.50 11.13
CA ILE A 287 20.08 -5.32 10.76
C ILE A 287 20.80 -4.48 9.72
N SER A 288 20.10 -3.56 9.08
CA SER A 288 20.64 -2.67 8.05
C SER A 288 21.49 -1.52 8.59
N ILE A 289 21.54 -1.34 9.90
CA ILE A 289 22.29 -0.28 10.58
C ILE A 289 23.61 -0.87 11.05
N ASP A 290 24.71 -0.21 10.70
CA ASP A 290 26.04 -0.61 11.15
C ASP A 290 26.35 -0.07 12.54
N ARG A 291 27.26 -0.73 13.24
CA ARG A 291 27.74 -0.29 14.55
C ARG A 291 28.31 1.14 14.51
N SER A 292 29.01 1.51 13.45
CA SER A 292 29.55 2.85 13.28
C SER A 292 28.47 3.93 13.20
N GLU A 293 27.36 3.65 12.52
CA GLU A 293 26.21 4.57 12.44
C GLU A 293 25.52 4.74 13.79
N PHE A 294 25.43 3.66 14.56
CA PHE A 294 24.93 3.74 15.93
C PHE A 294 25.88 4.53 16.83
N ASP A 295 27.18 4.39 16.62
CA ASP A 295 28.18 5.13 17.38
C ASP A 295 28.16 6.63 17.06
N ASP A 296 27.84 7.00 15.82
CA ASP A 296 27.64 8.41 15.45
C ASP A 296 26.35 8.97 16.06
N LEU A 297 25.23 8.22 16.01
CA LEU A 297 24.02 8.59 16.75
C LEU A 297 24.28 8.78 18.23
N TRP A 298 25.05 7.88 18.86
CA TRP A 298 25.38 7.97 20.30
C TRP A 298 26.07 9.29 20.63
N LYS A 299 27.05 9.73 19.81
CA LYS A 299 27.72 11.02 19.96
C LYS A 299 26.74 12.19 19.82
N GLU A 300 25.85 12.15 18.81
CA GLU A 300 24.84 13.19 18.63
C GLU A 300 23.95 13.35 19.88
N LEU A 301 23.53 12.23 20.47
CA LEU A 301 22.69 12.24 21.67
C LEU A 301 23.47 12.73 22.91
N GLU A 302 24.73 12.35 23.03
CA GLU A 302 25.64 12.80 24.10
C GLU A 302 25.90 14.31 24.01
N GLU A 303 26.22 14.81 22.82
CA GLU A 303 26.38 16.25 22.55
C GLU A 303 25.09 17.06 22.80
N ALA A 304 23.94 16.47 22.56
CA ALA A 304 22.65 17.06 22.89
C ALA A 304 22.30 17.00 24.40
N GLY A 305 23.14 16.34 25.22
CA GLY A 305 23.01 16.27 26.68
C GLY A 305 21.95 15.29 27.17
N LEU A 306 21.56 14.29 26.37
CA LEU A 306 20.61 13.28 26.80
C LEU A 306 21.20 12.37 27.89
N PRO A 307 20.40 11.88 28.84
CA PRO A 307 20.84 10.94 29.87
C PRO A 307 21.08 9.55 29.26
N LEU A 308 22.28 9.29 28.81
CA LEU A 308 22.65 8.02 28.20
C LEU A 308 23.05 6.99 29.26
N ARG A 309 22.77 5.71 28.98
CA ARG A 309 23.25 4.58 29.79
C ARG A 309 24.78 4.49 29.72
N SER A 310 25.39 3.95 30.77
CA SER A 310 26.84 3.79 30.84
C SER A 310 27.38 2.67 29.93
N ASP A 311 26.61 1.60 29.71
CA ASP A 311 27.00 0.45 28.88
C ASP A 311 26.48 0.62 27.44
N ARG A 312 27.31 1.23 26.59
CA ARG A 312 27.02 1.46 25.18
C ARG A 312 26.91 0.16 24.36
N ASP A 313 27.66 -0.87 24.73
CA ASP A 313 27.62 -2.14 24.04
C ASP A 313 26.33 -2.90 24.35
N GLN A 314 25.84 -2.83 25.57
CA GLN A 314 24.52 -3.35 25.89
C GLN A 314 23.40 -2.55 25.21
N ALA A 315 23.52 -1.22 25.17
CA ALA A 315 22.58 -0.35 24.46
C ALA A 315 22.48 -0.71 22.98
N TRP A 316 23.60 -1.01 22.33
CA TRP A 316 23.62 -1.48 20.95
C TRP A 316 22.88 -2.82 20.79
N ARG A 317 23.16 -3.80 21.64
CA ARG A 317 22.49 -5.11 21.60
C ARG A 317 20.98 -4.97 21.80
N ASP A 318 20.56 -4.15 22.76
CA ASP A 318 19.15 -3.91 23.04
C ASP A 318 18.47 -3.20 21.87
N PHE A 319 19.09 -2.18 21.28
CA PHE A 319 18.61 -1.48 20.10
C PHE A 319 18.46 -2.42 18.89
N SER A 320 19.49 -3.20 18.59
CA SER A 320 19.46 -4.18 17.50
C SER A 320 18.34 -5.20 17.69
N GLY A 321 18.12 -5.66 18.93
CA GLY A 321 17.08 -6.59 19.29
C GLY A 321 15.65 -6.03 19.09
N TRP A 322 15.46 -4.71 19.19
CA TRP A 322 14.22 -4.06 18.80
C TRP A 322 14.13 -3.88 17.28
N ARG A 323 15.19 -3.33 16.68
CA ARG A 323 15.23 -2.95 15.26
C ARG A 323 14.99 -4.14 14.33
N VAL A 324 15.52 -5.30 14.63
CA VAL A 324 15.40 -6.52 13.82
C VAL A 324 13.96 -6.91 13.49
N ASN A 325 12.98 -6.52 14.35
CA ASN A 325 11.58 -6.85 14.15
C ASN A 325 10.90 -6.09 13.01
N TYR A 326 11.43 -4.92 12.64
CA TYR A 326 10.82 -4.07 11.61
C TYR A 326 11.80 -3.67 10.49
N ASP A 327 13.08 -3.86 10.64
CA ASP A 327 14.11 -3.44 9.69
C ASP A 327 13.82 -3.87 8.25
N PRO A 328 13.71 -5.16 7.90
CA PRO A 328 13.52 -5.57 6.51
C PRO A 328 12.19 -5.13 5.93
N VAL A 329 11.15 -5.07 6.77
CA VAL A 329 9.80 -4.68 6.35
C VAL A 329 9.71 -3.17 6.11
N LEU A 330 10.34 -2.37 6.98
CA LEU A 330 10.43 -0.92 6.81
C LEU A 330 11.13 -0.56 5.50
N LEU A 331 12.28 -1.18 5.22
CA LEU A 331 13.04 -0.95 3.99
C LEU A 331 12.25 -1.37 2.75
N PHE A 332 11.58 -2.52 2.81
CA PHE A 332 10.71 -2.98 1.74
C PHE A 332 9.59 -1.97 1.43
N LEU A 333 8.85 -1.53 2.46
CA LEU A 333 7.76 -0.58 2.31
C LEU A 333 8.26 0.80 1.82
N ALA A 334 9.40 1.27 2.32
CA ALA A 334 10.04 2.49 1.83
C ALA A 334 10.38 2.39 0.34
N GLY A 335 10.88 1.24 -0.10
CA GLY A 335 11.22 0.98 -1.49
C GLY A 335 10.00 0.93 -2.41
N ILE A 336 8.93 0.19 -2.07
CA ILE A 336 7.73 0.10 -2.92
C ILE A 336 6.96 1.42 -3.01
N THR A 337 7.00 2.23 -1.96
CA THR A 337 6.41 3.57 -1.95
C THR A 337 7.32 4.61 -2.58
N ALA A 338 8.58 4.28 -2.89
CA ALA A 338 9.61 5.22 -3.31
C ALA A 338 9.66 6.45 -2.37
N ALA A 339 9.75 6.18 -1.06
CA ALA A 339 9.75 7.21 -0.01
C ALA A 339 10.91 8.21 -0.20
N PRO A 340 10.78 9.46 0.31
CA PRO A 340 11.88 10.43 0.35
C PRO A 340 13.05 9.87 1.16
N ILE A 341 14.27 10.33 0.83
CA ILE A 341 15.47 9.87 1.53
C ILE A 341 15.40 10.33 2.99
N ALA A 342 15.39 9.38 3.90
CA ALA A 342 15.37 9.63 5.34
C ALA A 342 16.30 8.63 6.04
N PRO A 343 16.95 9.06 7.15
CA PRO A 343 17.90 8.23 7.88
C PRO A 343 17.32 6.88 8.28
N TRP A 344 18.13 5.84 8.15
CA TRP A 344 17.84 4.48 8.59
C TRP A 344 16.58 3.83 8.01
N SER A 345 16.07 4.39 6.91
CA SER A 345 14.90 3.88 6.21
C SER A 345 15.13 3.87 4.70
N SER A 346 14.72 4.89 3.99
CA SER A 346 14.78 4.98 2.54
C SER A 346 16.16 5.38 1.97
N ASP A 347 17.11 5.77 2.81
CA ASP A 347 18.53 5.97 2.47
C ASP A 347 19.26 4.65 2.13
N ARG A 348 18.67 3.51 2.48
CA ARG A 348 19.21 2.16 2.24
C ARG A 348 18.83 1.65 0.87
N GLY A 349 19.50 1.87 -0.11
CA GLY A 349 19.49 1.43 -1.51
C GLY A 349 18.57 0.30 -2.00
N TRP A 350 17.46 -0.01 -1.30
CA TRP A 350 16.51 -1.03 -1.74
C TRP A 350 15.78 -0.58 -3.01
N ARG A 351 15.91 -1.35 -4.09
CA ARG A 351 15.25 -1.04 -5.36
C ARG A 351 14.08 -2.00 -5.57
N TYR A 352 12.87 -1.47 -5.59
CA TYR A 352 11.71 -2.24 -5.97
C TYR A 352 11.83 -2.73 -7.42
N LYS A 353 11.76 -4.06 -7.59
CA LYS A 353 11.56 -4.69 -8.89
C LYS A 353 10.13 -5.20 -8.94
N PRO A 354 9.27 -4.68 -9.84
CA PRO A 354 7.91 -5.18 -9.95
C PRO A 354 7.95 -6.69 -10.24
N PRO A 355 7.08 -7.49 -9.59
CA PRO A 355 7.03 -8.92 -9.85
C PRO A 355 6.63 -9.18 -11.31
N PRO A 356 7.12 -10.26 -11.93
CA PRO A 356 6.70 -10.66 -13.27
C PRO A 356 5.17 -10.78 -13.33
N LEU A 357 4.57 -10.43 -14.49
CA LEU A 357 3.12 -10.49 -14.69
C LEU A 357 2.52 -11.85 -14.30
N LEU A 358 3.21 -12.95 -14.59
CA LEU A 358 2.77 -14.30 -14.23
C LEU A 358 2.65 -14.50 -12.71
N VAL A 359 3.54 -13.90 -11.92
CA VAL A 359 3.45 -13.89 -10.44
C VAL A 359 2.29 -13.01 -10.00
N THR A 360 2.12 -11.85 -10.61
CA THR A 360 1.01 -10.93 -10.35
C THR A 360 -0.35 -11.57 -10.60
N LEU A 361 -0.47 -12.37 -11.67
CA LEU A 361 -1.69 -13.11 -11.99
C LEU A 361 -1.87 -14.38 -11.15
N GLY A 362 -0.89 -14.72 -10.28
CA GLY A 362 -0.91 -15.93 -9.47
C GLY A 362 -0.70 -17.22 -10.29
N LEU A 363 -0.17 -17.11 -11.51
CA LEU A 363 0.16 -18.24 -12.40
C LEU A 363 1.54 -18.83 -12.11
N ARG A 364 2.35 -18.12 -11.32
CA ARG A 364 3.68 -18.55 -10.86
C ARG A 364 3.90 -18.11 -9.41
N LYS A 365 4.50 -18.97 -8.59
CA LYS A 365 4.93 -18.58 -7.23
C LYS A 365 6.04 -17.52 -7.32
N PRO A 366 6.07 -16.52 -6.42
CA PRO A 366 7.19 -15.59 -6.34
C PRO A 366 8.50 -16.38 -6.12
N PRO A 367 9.63 -15.91 -6.66
CA PRO A 367 10.91 -16.52 -6.38
C PRO A 367 11.15 -16.45 -4.86
N GLN A 368 11.47 -17.59 -4.26
CA GLN A 368 11.97 -17.63 -2.89
C GLN A 368 13.36 -16.98 -2.94
N HIS A 369 13.53 -15.84 -2.28
CA HIS A 369 14.87 -15.32 -2.03
C HIS A 369 15.58 -16.34 -1.14
N PRO A 370 16.81 -16.76 -1.49
CA PRO A 370 17.62 -17.51 -0.56
C PRO A 370 17.79 -16.66 0.70
N ALA A 371 17.54 -17.26 1.84
CA ALA A 371 17.94 -16.71 3.12
C ALA A 371 19.47 -16.58 3.09
N THR A 372 19.97 -15.38 2.93
CA THR A 372 21.39 -15.01 3.16
C THR A 372 21.49 -14.31 4.47
#